data_e4cb7ae263b9006117ee268c6554fa96
#
_entry.id   e4cb7ae263b9006117ee268c6554fa96
#
_cell.length_a   1.000
_cell.length_b   1.000
_cell.length_c   1.000
_cell.angle_alpha   90.00
_cell.angle_beta   90.00
_cell.angle_gamma   90.00
#
_symmetry.space_group_name_H-M   'P 1'
#
loop_
_entity.id
_entity.type
_entity.pdbx_description
1 polymer ?
#
loop_
_entity_poly.entity_id
_entity_poly.type
_entity_poly.pdbx_seq_one_letter_code
_entity_poly.pdbx_strand_id
1 'polypeptide(L)'
;MPIIQNILLAVIVVMAVLMMLASVGIQIGPLIAGAGVVGVAVGFGAQTIVKDVISGVFYLLDDAFRVGEYITSGNYKGTVESFSLRSVKLRHHRGPLFTVPFGELGAVQNQSRDWVIDKFNITVGYDTDIDFARKLIKRIGLELAEDPEFKHWVLEPIKMQGVQEFGEYGIVLRLKATTRPGGAFGMKRKFYVRIRQVFKEQGIELPFPTVHVQGLQNTHETENAPLEITPELQMAVAQSHTNRRRKKAGTTE
;
A
#
# COMPACT_ATOMS: atom_id res chain seq x y z
N MET A 1 -19.63 -20.89 28.43
CA MET A 1 -19.09 -21.63 27.26
C MET A 1 -19.80 -22.98 27.08
N PRO A 2 -21.09 -23.00 26.73
CA PRO A 2 -21.86 -24.25 26.69
C PRO A 2 -21.45 -25.20 25.55
N ILE A 3 -20.96 -24.63 24.41
CA ILE A 3 -20.63 -25.44 23.24
C ILE A 3 -19.46 -26.41 23.50
N ILE A 4 -18.38 -25.93 24.10
CA ILE A 4 -17.19 -26.76 24.41
C ILE A 4 -17.56 -27.83 25.41
N GLN A 5 -18.37 -27.51 26.43
CA GLN A 5 -18.85 -28.47 27.42
C GLN A 5 -19.71 -29.57 26.78
N ASN A 6 -20.61 -29.18 25.87
CA ASN A 6 -21.44 -30.16 25.15
C ASN A 6 -20.62 -31.06 24.22
N ILE A 7 -19.62 -30.53 23.53
CA ILE A 7 -18.72 -31.36 22.70
C ILE A 7 -17.91 -32.33 23.57
N LEU A 8 -17.35 -31.85 24.67
CA LEU A 8 -16.59 -32.70 25.59
C LEU A 8 -17.48 -33.80 26.20
N LEU A 9 -18.69 -33.43 26.62
CA LEU A 9 -19.67 -34.39 27.14
C LEU A 9 -20.01 -35.43 26.11
N ALA A 10 -20.27 -35.04 24.84
CA ALA A 10 -20.55 -35.96 23.77
C ALA A 10 -19.42 -36.98 23.53
N VAL A 11 -18.16 -36.51 23.53
CA VAL A 11 -16.99 -37.39 23.38
C VAL A 11 -16.90 -38.35 24.55
N ILE A 12 -17.09 -37.90 25.81
CA ILE A 12 -17.06 -38.75 26.99
C ILE A 12 -18.17 -39.80 26.91
N VAL A 13 -19.38 -39.44 26.52
CA VAL A 13 -20.52 -40.38 26.37
C VAL A 13 -20.23 -41.43 25.32
N VAL A 14 -19.71 -41.03 24.15
CA VAL A 14 -19.33 -41.99 23.09
C VAL A 14 -18.25 -42.95 23.57
N MET A 15 -17.22 -42.44 24.28
CA MET A 15 -16.18 -43.32 24.85
C MET A 15 -16.74 -44.30 25.90
N ALA A 16 -17.63 -43.86 26.78
CA ALA A 16 -18.28 -44.69 27.77
C ALA A 16 -19.14 -45.78 27.11
N VAL A 17 -19.90 -45.46 26.08
CA VAL A 17 -20.69 -46.41 25.31
C VAL A 17 -19.78 -47.47 24.65
N LEU A 18 -18.69 -47.07 24.02
CA LEU A 18 -17.72 -47.98 23.41
C LEU A 18 -17.09 -48.93 24.44
N MET A 19 -16.71 -48.43 25.60
CA MET A 19 -16.18 -49.27 26.69
C MET A 19 -17.24 -50.28 27.17
N MET A 20 -18.47 -49.83 27.32
CA MET A 20 -19.58 -50.70 27.74
C MET A 20 -19.84 -51.82 26.71
N LEU A 21 -19.85 -51.50 25.41
CA LEU A 21 -19.98 -52.50 24.34
C LEU A 21 -18.80 -53.48 24.33
N ALA A 22 -17.60 -53.03 24.54
CA ALA A 22 -16.40 -53.87 24.66
C ALA A 22 -16.51 -54.87 25.85
N SER A 23 -17.02 -54.39 26.99
CA SER A 23 -17.18 -55.23 28.19
C SER A 23 -18.21 -56.37 28.01
N VAL A 24 -19.16 -56.19 27.13
CA VAL A 24 -20.17 -57.21 26.77
C VAL A 24 -19.67 -58.18 25.66
N GLY A 25 -18.42 -57.99 25.16
CA GLY A 25 -17.79 -58.85 24.15
C GLY A 25 -18.07 -58.45 22.72
N ILE A 26 -18.67 -57.26 22.46
CA ILE A 26 -18.90 -56.77 21.12
C ILE A 26 -17.56 -56.29 20.53
N GLN A 27 -17.29 -56.68 19.28
CA GLN A 27 -16.09 -56.20 18.57
C GLN A 27 -16.25 -54.73 18.23
N ILE A 28 -15.54 -53.86 18.95
CA ILE A 28 -15.55 -52.39 18.75
C ILE A 28 -14.63 -51.92 17.61
N GLY A 29 -13.79 -52.81 17.03
CA GLY A 29 -12.84 -52.45 15.97
C GLY A 29 -13.49 -51.73 14.77
N PRO A 30 -14.56 -52.30 14.17
CA PRO A 30 -15.27 -51.60 13.06
C PRO A 30 -15.88 -50.25 13.46
N LEU A 31 -16.34 -50.09 14.70
CA LEU A 31 -16.91 -48.86 15.21
C LEU A 31 -15.84 -47.78 15.37
N ILE A 32 -14.67 -48.14 15.89
CA ILE A 32 -13.51 -47.25 16.00
C ILE A 32 -13.01 -46.86 14.61
N ALA A 33 -12.93 -47.79 13.67
CA ALA A 33 -12.55 -47.51 12.28
C ALA A 33 -13.52 -46.50 11.63
N GLY A 34 -14.84 -46.70 11.76
CA GLY A 34 -15.86 -45.78 11.28
C GLY A 34 -15.76 -44.41 11.95
N ALA A 35 -15.60 -44.36 13.27
CA ALA A 35 -15.38 -43.10 13.99
C ALA A 35 -14.10 -42.38 13.55
N GLY A 36 -13.04 -43.15 13.20
CA GLY A 36 -11.80 -42.59 12.65
C GLY A 36 -12.02 -41.85 11.31
N VAL A 37 -12.83 -42.43 10.40
CA VAL A 37 -13.18 -41.77 9.13
C VAL A 37 -13.92 -40.44 9.38
N VAL A 38 -14.89 -40.46 10.31
CA VAL A 38 -15.61 -39.24 10.71
C VAL A 38 -14.65 -38.23 11.33
N GLY A 39 -13.71 -38.65 12.18
CA GLY A 39 -12.67 -37.80 12.78
C GLY A 39 -11.81 -37.14 11.74
N VAL A 40 -11.37 -37.85 10.71
CA VAL A 40 -10.62 -37.30 9.58
C VAL A 40 -11.44 -36.23 8.82
N ALA A 41 -12.71 -36.52 8.52
CA ALA A 41 -13.58 -35.56 7.84
C ALA A 41 -13.78 -34.28 8.66
N VAL A 42 -13.99 -34.37 9.97
CA VAL A 42 -14.08 -33.24 10.89
C VAL A 42 -12.74 -32.48 10.95
N GLY A 43 -11.61 -33.18 10.95
CA GLY A 43 -10.27 -32.61 10.93
C GLY A 43 -10.05 -31.76 9.68
N PHE A 44 -10.40 -32.24 8.50
CA PHE A 44 -10.33 -31.46 7.27
C PHE A 44 -11.25 -30.24 7.31
N GLY A 45 -12.48 -30.38 7.85
CA GLY A 45 -13.41 -29.26 8.02
C GLY A 45 -12.91 -28.19 9.00
N ALA A 46 -12.13 -28.57 10.01
CA ALA A 46 -11.57 -27.67 11.02
C ALA A 46 -10.16 -27.12 10.67
N GLN A 47 -9.55 -27.57 9.59
CA GLN A 47 -8.16 -27.26 9.21
C GLN A 47 -7.87 -25.76 9.18
N THR A 48 -8.76 -24.93 8.62
CA THR A 48 -8.59 -23.48 8.53
C THR A 48 -8.58 -22.83 9.92
N ILE A 49 -9.45 -23.28 10.82
CA ILE A 49 -9.52 -22.75 12.20
C ILE A 49 -8.22 -23.06 12.96
N VAL A 50 -7.73 -24.28 12.82
CA VAL A 50 -6.46 -24.71 13.44
C VAL A 50 -5.29 -23.90 12.88
N LYS A 51 -5.24 -23.73 11.55
CA LYS A 51 -4.25 -22.88 10.88
C LYS A 51 -4.29 -21.45 11.41
N ASP A 52 -5.49 -20.85 11.51
CA ASP A 52 -5.66 -19.48 11.99
C ASP A 52 -5.12 -19.31 13.41
N VAL A 53 -5.46 -20.23 14.32
CA VAL A 53 -5.03 -20.17 15.71
C VAL A 53 -3.51 -20.33 15.83
N ILE A 54 -2.93 -21.32 15.15
CA ILE A 54 -1.50 -21.58 15.17
C ILE A 54 -0.75 -20.37 14.59
N SER A 55 -1.19 -19.87 13.44
CA SER A 55 -0.58 -18.68 12.83
C SER A 55 -0.67 -17.46 13.77
N GLY A 56 -1.82 -17.26 14.43
CA GLY A 56 -1.99 -16.18 15.40
C GLY A 56 -1.01 -16.26 16.56
N VAL A 57 -0.80 -17.45 17.10
CA VAL A 57 0.21 -17.67 18.17
C VAL A 57 1.60 -17.28 17.70
N PHE A 58 2.02 -17.71 16.50
CA PHE A 58 3.34 -17.34 15.96
C PHE A 58 3.48 -15.87 15.71
N TYR A 59 2.49 -15.17 15.13
CA TYR A 59 2.55 -13.71 14.95
C TYR A 59 2.72 -12.96 16.28
N LEU A 60 2.10 -13.45 17.35
CA LEU A 60 2.23 -12.84 18.67
C LEU A 60 3.57 -13.17 19.34
N LEU A 61 4.07 -14.41 19.20
CA LEU A 61 5.38 -14.81 19.73
C LEU A 61 6.53 -14.07 19.04
N ASP A 62 6.44 -13.90 17.71
CA ASP A 62 7.43 -13.18 16.91
C ASP A 62 7.29 -11.65 17.06
N ASP A 63 6.32 -11.17 17.84
CA ASP A 63 6.02 -9.73 17.98
C ASP A 63 5.91 -9.02 16.63
N ALA A 64 5.27 -9.67 15.66
CA ALA A 64 5.20 -9.16 14.29
C ALA A 64 4.49 -7.80 14.20
N PHE A 65 3.51 -7.56 15.07
CA PHE A 65 2.79 -6.28 15.19
C PHE A 65 2.10 -6.16 16.56
N ARG A 66 1.80 -4.91 16.94
CA ARG A 66 1.08 -4.56 18.16
C ARG A 66 -0.15 -3.73 17.84
N VAL A 67 -1.09 -3.62 18.79
CA VAL A 67 -2.24 -2.71 18.67
C VAL A 67 -1.75 -1.28 18.52
N GLY A 68 -2.30 -0.55 17.56
CA GLY A 68 -1.91 0.80 17.19
C GLY A 68 -0.87 0.89 16.07
N GLU A 69 -0.19 -0.19 15.71
CA GLU A 69 0.78 -0.20 14.60
C GLU A 69 0.08 -0.30 13.24
N TYR A 70 0.63 0.37 12.24
CA TYR A 70 0.15 0.30 10.86
C TYR A 70 0.89 -0.80 10.11
N ILE A 71 0.15 -1.77 9.62
CA ILE A 71 0.69 -2.92 8.90
C ILE A 71 0.08 -3.07 7.51
N THR A 72 0.82 -3.73 6.63
CA THR A 72 0.35 -4.19 5.33
C THR A 72 0.63 -5.68 5.19
N SER A 73 -0.36 -6.44 4.76
CA SER A 73 -0.23 -7.87 4.48
C SER A 73 -1.08 -8.23 3.27
N GLY A 74 -0.43 -8.57 2.16
CA GLY A 74 -1.11 -8.78 0.88
C GLY A 74 -1.98 -7.59 0.49
N ASN A 75 -3.28 -7.81 0.32
CA ASN A 75 -4.24 -6.77 -0.03
C ASN A 75 -4.77 -5.97 1.17
N TYR A 76 -4.47 -6.40 2.39
CA TYR A 76 -4.95 -5.77 3.62
C TYR A 76 -3.92 -4.78 4.16
N LYS A 77 -4.37 -3.57 4.47
CA LYS A 77 -3.55 -2.55 5.10
C LYS A 77 -4.37 -1.71 6.06
N GLY A 78 -3.78 -1.37 7.19
CA GLY A 78 -4.45 -0.56 8.20
C GLY A 78 -3.75 -0.57 9.55
N THR A 79 -4.29 0.24 10.46
CA THR A 79 -3.86 0.24 11.86
C THR A 79 -4.48 -0.96 12.56
N VAL A 80 -3.69 -1.71 13.30
CA VAL A 80 -4.16 -2.80 14.15
C VAL A 80 -5.01 -2.21 15.27
N GLU A 81 -6.32 -2.46 15.23
CA GLU A 81 -7.26 -1.98 16.24
C GLU A 81 -7.40 -2.96 17.40
N SER A 82 -7.48 -4.23 17.09
CA SER A 82 -7.52 -5.32 18.06
C SER A 82 -7.23 -6.64 17.37
N PHE A 83 -6.96 -7.67 18.16
CA PHE A 83 -6.86 -9.03 17.66
C PHE A 83 -7.60 -9.98 18.60
N SER A 84 -8.05 -11.09 18.05
CA SER A 84 -8.70 -12.20 18.75
C SER A 84 -7.83 -13.45 18.63
N LEU A 85 -8.32 -14.61 19.11
CA LEU A 85 -7.58 -15.88 19.03
C LEU A 85 -7.21 -16.30 17.58
N ARG A 86 -8.05 -15.96 16.59
CA ARG A 86 -7.89 -16.42 15.19
C ARG A 86 -7.84 -15.32 14.13
N SER A 87 -8.01 -14.06 14.50
CA SER A 87 -8.07 -12.96 13.53
C SER A 87 -7.57 -11.65 14.10
N VAL A 88 -7.08 -10.77 13.23
CA VAL A 88 -6.74 -9.39 13.52
C VAL A 88 -7.74 -8.45 12.87
N LYS A 89 -8.02 -7.32 13.54
CA LYS A 89 -8.85 -6.24 13.00
C LYS A 89 -7.95 -5.09 12.57
N LEU A 90 -8.03 -4.72 11.29
CA LEU A 90 -7.24 -3.65 10.69
C LEU A 90 -8.16 -2.50 10.28
N ARG A 91 -7.98 -1.32 10.86
CA ARG A 91 -8.69 -0.10 10.49
C ARG A 91 -7.97 0.59 9.35
N HIS A 92 -8.59 0.61 8.18
CA HIS A 92 -8.05 1.35 7.05
C HIS A 92 -8.17 2.86 7.30
N HIS A 93 -7.21 3.65 6.80
CA HIS A 93 -7.20 5.11 6.97
C HIS A 93 -8.44 5.82 6.40
N ARG A 94 -9.23 5.18 5.54
CA ARG A 94 -10.52 5.66 5.02
C ARG A 94 -11.72 5.22 5.85
N GLY A 95 -11.52 4.52 6.99
CA GLY A 95 -12.56 4.11 7.89
C GLY A 95 -12.97 2.62 7.89
N PRO A 96 -12.99 1.88 6.77
CA PRO A 96 -13.37 0.46 6.79
C PRO A 96 -12.52 -0.37 7.75
N LEU A 97 -13.16 -1.35 8.40
CA LEU A 97 -12.52 -2.30 9.29
C LEU A 97 -12.44 -3.67 8.61
N PHE A 98 -11.24 -4.16 8.42
CA PHE A 98 -11.00 -5.51 7.95
C PHE A 98 -10.84 -6.45 9.13
N THR A 99 -11.57 -7.57 9.13
CA THR A 99 -11.33 -8.69 10.05
C THR A 99 -10.68 -9.81 9.26
N VAL A 100 -9.39 -9.98 9.46
CA VAL A 100 -8.56 -10.90 8.66
C VAL A 100 -8.17 -12.09 9.50
N PRO A 101 -8.51 -13.34 9.10
CA PRO A 101 -8.01 -14.54 9.74
C PRO A 101 -6.48 -14.61 9.68
N PHE A 102 -5.82 -15.06 10.75
CA PHE A 102 -4.36 -15.11 10.78
C PHE A 102 -3.76 -16.02 9.70
N GLY A 103 -4.46 -17.09 9.31
CA GLY A 103 -4.04 -17.98 8.24
C GLY A 103 -4.02 -17.34 6.85
N GLU A 104 -4.68 -16.17 6.67
CA GLU A 104 -4.71 -15.41 5.41
C GLU A 104 -3.70 -14.26 5.39
N LEU A 105 -3.12 -13.87 6.53
CA LEU A 105 -2.23 -12.73 6.61
C LEU A 105 -0.95 -12.89 5.78
N GLY A 106 -0.32 -14.04 5.75
CA GLY A 106 0.96 -14.22 5.06
C GLY A 106 2.07 -13.30 5.60
N ALA A 107 2.92 -12.77 4.72
CA ALA A 107 3.99 -11.86 5.14
C ALA A 107 3.44 -10.51 5.63
N VAL A 108 3.92 -10.05 6.79
CA VAL A 108 3.51 -8.79 7.39
C VAL A 108 4.61 -7.74 7.23
N GLN A 109 4.27 -6.62 6.62
CA GLN A 109 5.12 -5.44 6.54
C GLN A 109 4.66 -4.44 7.61
N ASN A 110 5.46 -4.23 8.65
CA ASN A 110 5.20 -3.25 9.71
C ASN A 110 5.82 -1.89 9.33
N GLN A 111 4.97 -0.86 9.26
CA GLN A 111 5.39 0.50 8.90
C GLN A 111 5.44 1.44 10.11
N SER A 112 5.30 0.91 11.31
CA SER A 112 5.26 1.68 12.55
C SER A 112 6.48 1.48 13.44
N ARG A 113 7.48 0.73 12.99
CA ARG A 113 8.68 0.45 13.77
C ARG A 113 9.91 1.12 13.18
N ASP A 114 10.80 1.51 14.06
CA ASP A 114 12.13 2.05 13.81
C ASP A 114 12.13 3.28 12.90
N TRP A 115 12.13 3.09 11.59
CA TRP A 115 12.21 4.15 10.59
C TRP A 115 11.47 3.76 9.31
N VAL A 116 11.05 4.79 8.57
CA VAL A 116 10.42 4.64 7.26
C VAL A 116 11.22 5.45 6.24
N ILE A 117 11.54 4.82 5.11
CA ILE A 117 12.11 5.51 3.96
C ILE A 117 10.98 5.82 2.99
N ASP A 118 10.71 7.11 2.78
CA ASP A 118 9.85 7.58 1.69
C ASP A 118 10.70 7.94 0.48
N LYS A 119 10.43 7.27 -0.64
CA LYS A 119 11.03 7.56 -1.95
C LYS A 119 9.96 8.15 -2.84
N PHE A 120 10.20 9.33 -3.37
CA PHE A 120 9.27 10.00 -4.25
C PHE A 120 10.01 10.76 -5.35
N ASN A 121 9.27 11.12 -6.39
CA ASN A 121 9.84 11.72 -7.58
C ASN A 121 9.35 13.15 -7.74
N ILE A 122 10.21 13.99 -8.34
CA ILE A 122 9.84 15.27 -8.91
C ILE A 122 10.35 15.30 -10.36
N THR A 123 9.62 15.97 -11.24
CA THR A 123 10.04 16.13 -12.63
C THR A 123 10.44 17.58 -12.86
N VAL A 124 11.56 17.80 -13.54
CA VAL A 124 12.08 19.10 -13.94
C VAL A 124 12.25 19.16 -15.46
N GLY A 125 12.28 20.34 -16.02
CA GLY A 125 12.49 20.54 -17.45
C GLY A 125 13.81 19.96 -17.95
N TYR A 126 13.92 19.64 -19.23
CA TYR A 126 15.13 19.07 -19.82
C TYR A 126 16.33 20.04 -19.78
N ASP A 127 16.07 21.33 -19.82
CA ASP A 127 17.12 22.39 -19.79
C ASP A 127 17.58 22.70 -18.34
N THR A 128 17.09 21.97 -17.34
CA THR A 128 17.42 22.22 -15.93
C THR A 128 18.83 21.73 -15.60
N ASP A 129 19.65 22.60 -14.99
CA ASP A 129 20.91 22.18 -14.36
C ASP A 129 20.61 21.28 -13.15
N ILE A 130 20.92 19.99 -13.33
CA ILE A 130 20.65 18.93 -12.33
C ILE A 130 21.47 19.13 -11.06
N ASP A 131 22.70 19.63 -11.15
CA ASP A 131 23.55 19.84 -9.99
C ASP A 131 23.07 21.07 -9.19
N PHE A 132 22.60 22.08 -9.88
CA PHE A 132 21.96 23.22 -9.22
C PHE A 132 20.65 22.79 -8.52
N ALA A 133 19.79 22.04 -9.21
CA ALA A 133 18.57 21.50 -8.62
C ALA A 133 18.87 20.62 -7.38
N ARG A 134 19.92 19.79 -7.42
CA ARG A 134 20.38 18.98 -6.29
C ARG A 134 20.76 19.83 -5.08
N LYS A 135 21.48 20.94 -5.30
CA LYS A 135 21.87 21.87 -4.22
C LYS A 135 20.63 22.50 -3.57
N LEU A 136 19.65 22.92 -4.38
CA LEU A 136 18.39 23.49 -3.89
C LEU A 136 17.58 22.47 -3.08
N ILE A 137 17.42 21.27 -3.60
CA ILE A 137 16.72 20.17 -2.92
C ILE A 137 17.38 19.88 -1.56
N LYS A 138 18.71 19.80 -1.52
CA LYS A 138 19.46 19.58 -0.28
C LYS A 138 19.23 20.71 0.73
N ARG A 139 19.26 21.97 0.28
CA ARG A 139 19.01 23.14 1.14
C ARG A 139 17.61 23.10 1.74
N ILE A 140 16.58 22.85 0.93
CA ILE A 140 15.19 22.74 1.39
C ILE A 140 15.03 21.54 2.34
N GLY A 141 15.69 20.43 2.04
CA GLY A 141 15.67 19.24 2.91
C GLY A 141 16.24 19.52 4.30
N LEU A 142 17.32 20.29 4.39
CA LEU A 142 17.92 20.72 5.67
C LEU A 142 17.01 21.74 6.39
N GLU A 143 16.47 22.73 5.67
CA GLU A 143 15.52 23.71 6.22
C GLU A 143 14.33 22.99 6.90
N LEU A 144 13.75 21.98 6.25
CA LEU A 144 12.64 21.20 6.82
C LEU A 144 13.06 20.29 7.97
N ALA A 145 14.28 19.78 7.96
CA ALA A 145 14.80 18.95 9.05
C ALA A 145 15.02 19.76 10.35
N GLU A 146 15.28 21.06 10.23
CA GLU A 146 15.44 21.99 11.36
C GLU A 146 14.10 22.61 11.81
N ASP A 147 13.05 22.50 10.99
CA ASP A 147 11.72 23.03 11.32
C ASP A 147 11.18 22.37 12.61
N PRO A 148 10.75 23.16 13.61
CA PRO A 148 10.23 22.63 14.88
C PRO A 148 9.11 21.60 14.73
N GLU A 149 8.31 21.70 13.65
CA GLU A 149 7.22 20.79 13.35
C GLU A 149 7.74 19.38 12.97
N PHE A 150 8.89 19.29 12.27
CA PHE A 150 9.39 18.03 11.71
C PHE A 150 10.66 17.50 12.36
N LYS A 151 11.41 18.34 13.08
CA LYS A 151 12.71 17.99 13.64
C LYS A 151 12.73 16.68 14.44
N HIS A 152 11.68 16.38 15.17
CA HIS A 152 11.59 15.15 15.96
C HIS A 152 11.24 13.90 15.15
N TRP A 153 10.74 14.11 13.90
CA TRP A 153 10.41 13.01 12.99
C TRP A 153 11.55 12.67 12.04
N VAL A 154 12.39 13.64 11.66
CA VAL A 154 13.40 13.48 10.62
C VAL A 154 14.62 12.77 11.18
N LEU A 155 15.00 11.64 10.59
CA LEU A 155 16.26 10.93 10.86
C LEU A 155 17.33 11.29 9.83
N GLU A 156 16.94 11.35 8.53
CA GLU A 156 17.76 11.90 7.48
C GLU A 156 16.94 12.91 6.67
N PRO A 157 17.50 14.10 6.37
CA PRO A 157 16.81 15.11 5.59
C PRO A 157 16.52 14.61 4.17
N ILE A 158 15.56 15.26 3.51
CA ILE A 158 15.26 14.97 2.10
C ILE A 158 16.50 15.26 1.27
N LYS A 159 16.91 14.29 0.45
CA LYS A 159 18.03 14.39 -0.48
C LYS A 159 17.70 13.76 -1.81
N MET A 160 18.28 14.30 -2.87
CA MET A 160 18.22 13.71 -4.20
C MET A 160 19.13 12.48 -4.27
N GLN A 161 18.62 11.36 -4.74
CA GLN A 161 19.39 10.15 -5.00
C GLN A 161 20.06 10.21 -6.38
N GLY A 162 19.39 10.78 -7.37
CA GLY A 162 19.86 10.89 -8.75
C GLY A 162 18.73 11.10 -9.73
N VAL A 163 19.04 11.08 -11.00
CA VAL A 163 18.08 10.98 -12.10
C VAL A 163 17.54 9.55 -12.10
N GLN A 164 16.23 9.40 -12.12
CA GLN A 164 15.58 8.10 -12.19
C GLN A 164 15.38 7.66 -13.62
N GLU A 165 14.85 8.57 -14.44
CA GLU A 165 14.53 8.33 -15.85
C GLU A 165 14.34 9.65 -16.58
N PHE A 166 14.39 9.60 -17.90
CA PHE A 166 13.96 10.67 -18.78
C PHE A 166 12.51 10.40 -19.14
N GLY A 167 11.59 11.19 -18.56
CA GLY A 167 10.15 11.05 -18.76
C GLY A 167 9.66 11.74 -20.01
N GLU A 168 8.38 11.62 -20.32
CA GLU A 168 7.78 12.20 -21.53
C GLU A 168 7.89 13.74 -21.59
N TYR A 169 7.88 14.41 -20.42
CA TYR A 169 7.86 15.88 -20.34
C TYR A 169 9.07 16.47 -19.61
N GLY A 170 10.02 15.66 -19.18
CA GLY A 170 11.19 16.16 -18.46
C GLY A 170 11.94 15.08 -17.72
N ILE A 171 12.95 15.49 -16.97
CA ILE A 171 13.84 14.63 -16.21
C ILE A 171 13.23 14.30 -14.86
N VAL A 172 13.04 13.02 -14.56
CA VAL A 172 12.51 12.54 -13.28
C VAL A 172 13.63 12.37 -12.27
N LEU A 173 13.59 13.17 -11.22
CA LEU A 173 14.55 13.12 -10.12
C LEU A 173 13.98 12.29 -8.96
N ARG A 174 14.74 11.30 -8.49
CA ARG A 174 14.38 10.51 -7.31
C ARG A 174 14.89 11.16 -6.04
N LEU A 175 13.98 11.35 -5.10
CA LEU A 175 14.28 11.85 -3.77
C LEU A 175 14.07 10.77 -2.73
N LYS A 176 14.80 10.88 -1.61
CA LYS A 176 14.70 9.99 -0.45
C LYS A 176 14.62 10.84 0.81
N ALA A 177 13.73 10.45 1.71
CA ALA A 177 13.69 10.93 3.09
C ALA A 177 13.65 9.74 4.04
N THR A 178 14.32 9.83 5.20
CA THR A 178 14.22 8.83 6.26
C THR A 178 13.63 9.51 7.49
N THR A 179 12.50 8.98 7.96
CA THR A 179 11.78 9.56 9.09
C THR A 179 11.39 8.47 10.09
N ARG A 180 11.05 8.89 11.29
CA ARG A 180 10.27 8.05 12.20
C ARG A 180 8.89 7.78 11.62
N PRO A 181 8.24 6.67 11.97
CA PRO A 181 6.88 6.36 11.53
C PRO A 181 5.90 7.51 11.80
N GLY A 182 5.06 7.83 10.81
CA GLY A 182 4.07 8.91 10.90
C GLY A 182 4.52 10.28 10.37
N GLY A 183 5.83 10.58 10.33
CA GLY A 183 6.35 11.89 9.95
C GLY A 183 6.43 12.14 8.44
N ALA A 184 6.53 11.10 7.62
CA ALA A 184 6.86 11.19 6.20
C ALA A 184 5.84 12.02 5.38
N PHE A 185 4.54 11.81 5.60
CA PHE A 185 3.51 12.47 4.79
C PHE A 185 3.43 13.98 4.99
N GLY A 186 3.50 14.45 6.24
CA GLY A 186 3.48 15.87 6.56
C GLY A 186 4.66 16.61 5.95
N MET A 187 5.86 16.07 6.18
CA MET A 187 7.10 16.62 5.65
C MET A 187 7.12 16.65 4.12
N LYS A 188 6.68 15.59 3.45
CA LYS A 188 6.61 15.53 1.98
C LYS A 188 5.67 16.58 1.40
N ARG A 189 4.49 16.80 2.00
CA ARG A 189 3.55 17.83 1.55
C ARG A 189 4.16 19.22 1.65
N LYS A 190 4.80 19.53 2.77
CA LYS A 190 5.46 20.83 2.98
C LYS A 190 6.64 21.00 2.02
N PHE A 191 7.40 19.92 1.78
CA PHE A 191 8.47 19.91 0.79
C PHE A 191 7.96 20.26 -0.62
N TYR A 192 6.85 19.67 -1.08
CA TYR A 192 6.29 19.98 -2.40
C TYR A 192 5.86 21.45 -2.54
N VAL A 193 5.30 22.02 -1.48
CA VAL A 193 4.94 23.46 -1.48
C VAL A 193 6.20 24.32 -1.56
N ARG A 194 7.19 24.01 -0.73
CA ARG A 194 8.43 24.79 -0.64
C ARG A 194 9.28 24.69 -1.89
N ILE A 195 9.45 23.49 -2.45
CA ILE A 195 10.27 23.30 -3.66
C ILE A 195 9.65 23.99 -4.87
N ARG A 196 8.33 23.95 -5.01
CA ARG A 196 7.63 24.70 -6.07
C ARG A 196 7.93 26.20 -6.01
N GLN A 197 7.91 26.77 -4.82
CA GLN A 197 8.20 28.18 -4.61
C GLN A 197 9.65 28.49 -4.97
N VAL A 198 10.60 27.74 -4.39
CA VAL A 198 12.04 27.96 -4.62
C VAL A 198 12.42 27.74 -6.09
N PHE A 199 11.85 26.72 -6.74
CA PHE A 199 12.12 26.46 -8.16
C PHE A 199 11.63 27.60 -9.03
N LYS A 200 10.42 28.14 -8.75
CA LYS A 200 9.90 29.30 -9.44
C LYS A 200 10.80 30.56 -9.26
N GLU A 201 11.27 30.81 -8.03
CA GLU A 201 12.18 31.92 -7.72
C GLU A 201 13.53 31.80 -8.42
N GLN A 202 14.00 30.57 -8.67
CA GLN A 202 15.28 30.27 -9.29
C GLN A 202 15.19 29.97 -10.79
N GLY A 203 14.02 30.15 -11.40
CA GLY A 203 13.81 29.93 -12.84
C GLY A 203 13.83 28.47 -13.27
N ILE A 204 13.69 27.50 -12.34
CA ILE A 204 13.55 26.09 -12.68
C ILE A 204 12.08 25.81 -12.99
N GLU A 205 11.81 25.41 -14.20
CA GLU A 205 10.45 25.08 -14.63
C GLU A 205 10.05 23.65 -14.21
N LEU A 206 8.84 23.55 -13.66
CA LEU A 206 8.18 22.27 -13.48
C LEU A 206 7.44 21.96 -14.78
N PRO A 207 7.82 20.89 -15.49
CA PRO A 207 7.28 20.64 -16.82
C PRO A 207 5.79 20.30 -16.77
N PHE A 208 5.08 20.76 -17.78
CA PHE A 208 3.68 20.42 -18.06
C PHE A 208 3.59 19.84 -19.48
N PRO A 209 2.54 19.05 -19.78
CA PRO A 209 2.35 18.51 -21.12
C PRO A 209 2.37 19.60 -22.17
N THR A 210 3.37 19.60 -23.04
CA THR A 210 3.52 20.54 -24.15
C THR A 210 3.39 19.78 -25.44
N VAL A 211 2.54 20.23 -26.34
CA VAL A 211 2.40 19.68 -27.71
C VAL A 211 3.08 20.63 -28.67
N HIS A 212 4.18 20.18 -29.28
CA HIS A 212 4.78 20.88 -30.40
C HIS A 212 3.94 20.63 -31.67
N VAL A 213 3.26 21.65 -32.16
CA VAL A 213 2.59 21.60 -33.45
C VAL A 213 3.59 22.11 -34.49
N GLN A 214 4.23 21.21 -35.24
CA GLN A 214 4.99 21.58 -36.43
C GLN A 214 3.99 21.84 -37.58
N GLY A 215 3.72 23.10 -37.84
CA GLY A 215 3.08 23.48 -39.09
C GLY A 215 4.01 23.24 -40.27
N LEU A 216 3.51 22.66 -41.36
CA LEU A 216 4.22 22.64 -42.64
C LEU A 216 4.56 24.11 -43.00
N GLN A 217 5.85 24.43 -42.96
CA GLN A 217 6.31 25.72 -43.49
C GLN A 217 6.11 25.66 -45.00
N ASN A 218 4.97 26.17 -45.45
CA ASN A 218 4.86 26.64 -46.81
C ASN A 218 5.72 27.90 -46.90
N THR A 219 6.90 27.75 -47.52
CA THR A 219 7.76 28.85 -47.98
C THR A 219 7.00 29.69 -49.00
N HIS A 220 6.20 30.63 -48.51
CA HIS A 220 5.91 31.87 -49.22
C HIS A 220 5.40 32.90 -48.19
N GLU A 221 6.13 33.97 -48.12
CA GLU A 221 5.91 35.22 -47.42
C GLU A 221 4.43 35.60 -47.26
N THR A 222 4.00 35.75 -46.00
CA THR A 222 3.15 36.90 -45.66
C THR A 222 3.20 37.13 -44.17
N GLU A 223 3.85 38.20 -43.82
CA GLU A 223 3.89 38.85 -42.52
C GLU A 223 2.44 39.24 -42.13
N ASN A 224 2.03 38.87 -40.89
CA ASN A 224 0.81 39.34 -40.22
C ASN A 224 -0.55 38.81 -40.73
N ALA A 225 -0.82 37.50 -40.50
CA ALA A 225 -2.21 37.05 -40.44
C ALA A 225 -2.51 36.38 -39.09
N PRO A 226 -3.66 36.64 -38.44
CA PRO A 226 -4.05 35.94 -37.21
C PRO A 226 -4.24 34.44 -37.50
N LEU A 227 -3.77 33.61 -36.60
CA LEU A 227 -3.94 32.15 -36.69
C LEU A 227 -5.42 31.78 -36.69
N GLU A 228 -5.97 31.53 -37.87
CA GLU A 228 -7.29 30.88 -38.00
C GLU A 228 -7.16 29.41 -37.58
N ILE A 229 -7.81 29.06 -36.47
CA ILE A 229 -7.89 27.69 -35.99
C ILE A 229 -8.80 26.91 -36.95
N THR A 230 -8.21 26.07 -37.81
CA THR A 230 -8.97 25.26 -38.75
C THR A 230 -9.91 24.29 -38.05
N PRO A 231 -11.09 23.97 -38.64
CA PRO A 231 -12.05 23.03 -38.03
C PRO A 231 -11.48 21.64 -37.70
N GLU A 232 -10.43 21.22 -38.42
CA GLU A 232 -9.73 19.95 -38.17
C GLU A 232 -8.94 19.96 -36.85
N LEU A 233 -8.34 21.09 -36.50
CA LEU A 233 -7.62 21.24 -35.23
C LEU A 233 -8.61 21.26 -34.06
N GLN A 234 -9.79 21.84 -34.23
CA GLN A 234 -10.84 21.80 -33.20
C GLN A 234 -11.38 20.38 -32.99
N MET A 235 -11.51 19.59 -34.07
CA MET A 235 -11.91 18.18 -33.96
C MET A 235 -10.83 17.31 -33.31
N ALA A 236 -9.56 17.51 -33.59
CA ALA A 236 -8.46 16.77 -32.97
C ALA A 236 -8.37 17.02 -31.45
N VAL A 237 -8.54 18.29 -31.05
CA VAL A 237 -8.58 18.64 -29.60
C VAL A 237 -9.81 18.07 -28.93
N ALA A 238 -10.99 18.10 -29.59
CA ALA A 238 -12.21 17.49 -29.03
C ALA A 238 -12.12 15.96 -28.90
N GLN A 239 -11.49 15.27 -29.85
CA GLN A 239 -11.27 13.82 -29.78
C GLN A 239 -10.29 13.41 -28.69
N SER A 240 -9.26 14.21 -28.44
CA SER A 240 -8.32 13.96 -27.33
C SER A 240 -9.00 14.05 -25.96
N HIS A 241 -9.95 14.97 -25.79
CA HIS A 241 -10.74 15.10 -24.56
C HIS A 241 -11.74 13.95 -24.38
N THR A 242 -12.30 13.43 -25.47
CA THR A 242 -13.26 12.31 -25.44
C THR A 242 -12.59 10.97 -25.13
N ASN A 243 -11.39 10.75 -25.66
CA ASN A 243 -10.59 9.55 -25.38
C ASN A 243 -10.09 9.51 -23.91
N ARG A 244 -9.79 10.68 -23.34
CA ARG A 244 -9.40 10.80 -21.92
C ARG A 244 -10.57 10.49 -20.96
N ARG A 245 -11.81 10.83 -21.35
CA ARG A 245 -13.02 10.48 -20.59
C ARG A 245 -13.35 8.99 -20.68
N ARG A 246 -13.17 8.34 -21.82
CA ARG A 246 -13.38 6.89 -22.00
C ARG A 246 -12.36 6.05 -21.22
N LYS A 247 -11.10 6.48 -21.17
CA LYS A 247 -10.05 5.78 -20.40
C LYS A 247 -10.25 5.89 -18.88
N LYS A 248 -10.94 6.94 -18.40
CA LYS A 248 -11.32 7.08 -16.98
C LYS A 248 -12.58 6.31 -16.59
N ALA A 249 -13.46 6.00 -17.54
CA ALA A 249 -14.69 5.25 -17.32
C ALA A 249 -14.53 3.71 -17.43
N GLY A 250 -13.43 3.23 -18.01
CA GLY A 250 -13.16 1.81 -18.22
C GLY A 250 -12.29 1.14 -17.16
N THR A 251 -12.05 1.80 -16.01
CA THR A 251 -11.24 1.23 -14.91
C THR A 251 -12.08 1.02 -13.63
N THR A 252 -13.39 0.84 -13.80
CA THR A 252 -14.33 0.50 -12.72
C THR A 252 -15.20 -0.68 -13.18
N GLU A 253 -14.59 -1.83 -13.32
CA GLU A 253 -15.22 -3.16 -13.21
C GLU A 253 -14.24 -4.10 -12.52
#